data_15c18251691aa1942c04c7ee471e0fa3
#
_entry.id   15c18251691aa1942c04c7ee471e0fa3
#
_cell.length_a   1.000
_cell.length_b   1.000
_cell.length_c   1.000
_cell.angle_alpha   90.00
_cell.angle_beta   90.00
_cell.angle_gamma   90.00
#
_symmetry.space_group_name_H-M   'P 1'
#
loop_
_entity.id
_entity.type
_entity.pdbx_description
1 polymer ?
#
loop_
_entity_poly.entity_id
_entity_poly.type
_entity_poly.pdbx_seq_one_letter_code
_entity_poly.pdbx_strand_id
1 'polypeptide(L)'
;IESLVRESDRISRGDLEPAPAVVSSIPEVHRLAETHGRMRASLQTLLRLEGDLRAARRIQQDTLPERIPVVPGFDIDGWSEPAEETGGDTYDVIGYHRAPGARGLRLSASATERVVLLLADASGHGIGPALSVTQVRSMLRMAIRVGEDLPALIRHLNAQLCADLTDGRF
;
A
#
# COMPACT_ATOMS: atom_id res chain seq x y z
N ILE A 1 -7.77 -20.99 -38.64
CA ILE A 1 -6.50 -20.25 -38.49
C ILE A 1 -6.74 -18.76 -38.53
N GLU A 2 -7.46 -18.20 -39.52
CA GLU A 2 -7.73 -16.73 -39.58
C GLU A 2 -8.37 -16.16 -38.34
N SER A 3 -9.27 -16.90 -37.67
CA SER A 3 -9.88 -16.43 -36.40
C SER A 3 -8.87 -16.35 -35.27
N LEU A 4 -7.90 -17.28 -35.19
CA LEU A 4 -6.81 -17.21 -34.21
C LEU A 4 -5.86 -16.04 -34.48
N VAL A 5 -5.56 -15.77 -35.76
CA VAL A 5 -4.74 -14.61 -36.12
C VAL A 5 -5.44 -13.31 -35.68
N ARG A 6 -6.74 -13.16 -35.98
CA ARG A 6 -7.52 -12.00 -35.54
C ARG A 6 -7.58 -11.86 -34.02
N GLU A 7 -7.69 -12.97 -33.30
CA GLU A 7 -7.68 -12.96 -31.84
C GLU A 7 -6.30 -12.58 -31.31
N SER A 8 -5.21 -13.04 -31.89
CA SER A 8 -3.85 -12.62 -31.56
C SER A 8 -3.65 -11.10 -31.77
N ASP A 9 -4.16 -10.58 -32.87
CA ASP A 9 -4.10 -9.14 -33.18
C ASP A 9 -4.92 -8.31 -32.18
N ARG A 10 -6.05 -8.81 -31.70
CA ARG A 10 -6.84 -8.17 -30.64
C ARG A 10 -6.08 -8.13 -29.33
N ILE A 11 -5.52 -9.29 -28.92
CA ILE A 11 -4.71 -9.38 -27.70
C ILE A 11 -3.51 -8.43 -27.75
N SER A 12 -2.81 -8.36 -28.88
CA SER A 12 -1.64 -7.47 -29.04
C SER A 12 -2.01 -5.97 -28.92
N ARG A 13 -3.26 -5.63 -29.19
CA ARG A 13 -3.80 -4.25 -29.00
C ARG A 13 -4.43 -4.02 -27.61
N GLY A 14 -4.32 -5.00 -26.72
CA GLY A 14 -4.89 -4.92 -25.36
C GLY A 14 -6.38 -5.26 -25.27
N ASP A 15 -7.01 -5.73 -26.37
CA ASP A 15 -8.39 -6.21 -26.34
C ASP A 15 -8.39 -7.69 -25.88
N LEU A 16 -8.66 -7.88 -24.59
CA LEU A 16 -8.70 -9.18 -23.94
C LEU A 16 -10.14 -9.70 -23.72
N GLU A 17 -11.15 -9.06 -24.34
CA GLU A 17 -12.53 -9.53 -24.23
C GLU A 17 -12.66 -10.97 -24.77
N PRO A 18 -13.50 -11.82 -24.14
CA PRO A 18 -13.70 -13.18 -24.56
C PRO A 18 -14.09 -13.28 -26.04
N ALA A 19 -13.36 -14.06 -26.82
CA ALA A 19 -13.73 -14.39 -28.18
C ALA A 19 -14.48 -15.74 -28.21
N PRO A 20 -15.35 -15.96 -29.20
CA PRO A 20 -15.99 -17.25 -29.40
C PRO A 20 -14.94 -18.37 -29.52
N ALA A 21 -15.23 -19.52 -28.91
CA ALA A 21 -14.33 -20.67 -28.98
C ALA A 21 -14.11 -21.10 -30.42
N VAL A 22 -12.85 -21.20 -30.83
CA VAL A 22 -12.49 -21.72 -32.14
C VAL A 22 -12.54 -23.24 -32.08
N VAL A 23 -13.54 -23.83 -32.71
CA VAL A 23 -13.68 -25.28 -32.87
C VAL A 23 -13.02 -25.68 -34.17
N SER A 24 -12.12 -26.66 -34.13
CA SER A 24 -11.46 -27.23 -35.31
C SER A 24 -11.47 -28.72 -35.21
N SER A 25 -11.65 -29.38 -36.35
CA SER A 25 -11.52 -30.84 -36.49
C SER A 25 -10.04 -31.30 -36.55
N ILE A 26 -9.11 -30.36 -36.70
CA ILE A 26 -7.67 -30.61 -36.70
C ILE A 26 -7.19 -30.51 -35.26
N PRO A 27 -6.67 -31.60 -34.64
CA PRO A 27 -6.30 -31.63 -33.22
C PRO A 27 -5.28 -30.55 -32.83
N GLU A 28 -4.30 -30.29 -33.69
CA GLU A 28 -3.24 -29.30 -33.44
C GLU A 28 -3.82 -27.88 -33.40
N VAL A 29 -4.77 -27.56 -34.28
CA VAL A 29 -5.45 -26.24 -34.31
C VAL A 29 -6.35 -26.08 -33.09
N HIS A 30 -7.05 -27.16 -32.71
CA HIS A 30 -7.87 -27.14 -31.49
C HIS A 30 -7.03 -26.85 -30.25
N ARG A 31 -5.93 -27.61 -30.09
CA ARG A 31 -4.98 -27.41 -28.97
C ARG A 31 -4.35 -26.02 -28.95
N LEU A 32 -4.04 -25.45 -30.13
CA LEU A 32 -3.54 -24.09 -30.25
C LEU A 32 -4.59 -23.07 -29.78
N ALA A 33 -5.85 -23.25 -30.19
CA ALA A 33 -6.96 -22.37 -29.75
C ALA A 33 -7.17 -22.40 -28.24
N GLU A 34 -7.14 -23.60 -27.62
CA GLU A 34 -7.23 -23.72 -26.15
C GLU A 34 -6.07 -23.04 -25.43
N THR A 35 -4.85 -23.21 -25.92
CA THR A 35 -3.66 -22.61 -25.34
C THR A 35 -3.70 -21.08 -25.44
N HIS A 36 -4.16 -20.57 -26.57
CA HIS A 36 -4.36 -19.15 -26.80
C HIS A 36 -5.42 -18.56 -25.87
N GLY A 37 -6.54 -19.26 -25.67
CA GLY A 37 -7.56 -18.86 -24.70
C GLY A 37 -7.05 -18.81 -23.25
N ARG A 38 -6.23 -19.80 -22.84
CA ARG A 38 -5.57 -19.79 -21.51
C ARG A 38 -4.60 -18.64 -21.36
N MET A 39 -3.79 -18.36 -22.39
CA MET A 39 -2.87 -17.21 -22.38
C MET A 39 -3.61 -15.89 -22.19
N ARG A 40 -4.71 -15.68 -22.95
CA ARG A 40 -5.55 -14.48 -22.80
C ARG A 40 -6.09 -14.34 -21.37
N ALA A 41 -6.64 -15.42 -20.80
CA ALA A 41 -7.18 -15.42 -19.44
C ALA A 41 -6.08 -15.10 -18.41
N SER A 42 -4.87 -15.62 -18.59
CA SER A 42 -3.73 -15.30 -17.73
C SER A 42 -3.33 -13.83 -17.85
N LEU A 43 -3.29 -13.28 -19.06
CA LEU A 43 -3.02 -11.85 -19.29
C LEU A 43 -4.06 -10.96 -18.63
N GLN A 44 -5.35 -11.30 -18.73
CA GLN A 44 -6.43 -10.56 -18.03
C GLN A 44 -6.21 -10.54 -16.52
N THR A 45 -5.84 -11.70 -15.94
CA THR A 45 -5.58 -11.81 -14.51
C THR A 45 -4.38 -10.96 -14.11
N LEU A 46 -3.29 -11.00 -14.86
CA LEU A 46 -2.08 -10.20 -14.60
C LEU A 46 -2.37 -8.69 -14.64
N LEU A 47 -3.10 -8.22 -15.66
CA LEU A 47 -3.46 -6.80 -15.78
C LEU A 47 -4.38 -6.34 -14.65
N ARG A 48 -5.29 -7.20 -14.19
CA ARG A 48 -6.13 -6.91 -13.02
C ARG A 48 -5.28 -6.77 -11.76
N LEU A 49 -4.38 -7.74 -11.51
CA LEU A 49 -3.48 -7.70 -10.36
C LEU A 49 -2.58 -6.45 -10.38
N GLU A 50 -2.05 -6.07 -11.54
CA GLU A 50 -1.27 -4.84 -11.69
C GLU A 50 -2.12 -3.60 -11.36
N GLY A 51 -3.37 -3.57 -11.79
CA GLY A 51 -4.32 -2.49 -11.44
C GLY A 51 -4.56 -2.39 -9.93
N ASP A 52 -4.76 -3.54 -9.25
CA ASP A 52 -4.97 -3.61 -7.81
C ASP A 52 -3.72 -3.15 -7.04
N LEU A 53 -2.52 -3.55 -7.49
CA LEU A 53 -1.25 -3.09 -6.92
C LEU A 53 -1.05 -1.58 -7.05
N ARG A 54 -1.36 -1.01 -8.22
CA ARG A 54 -1.30 0.44 -8.43
C ARG A 54 -2.30 1.20 -7.55
N ALA A 55 -3.47 0.62 -7.30
CA ALA A 55 -4.44 1.18 -6.37
C ALA A 55 -3.91 1.15 -4.93
N ALA A 56 -3.32 0.02 -4.51
CA ALA A 56 -2.69 -0.11 -3.20
C ALA A 56 -1.54 0.90 -2.99
N ARG A 57 -0.69 1.10 -4.02
CA ARG A 57 0.36 2.13 -4.00
C ARG A 57 -0.20 3.52 -3.76
N ARG A 58 -1.24 3.91 -4.50
CA ARG A 58 -1.88 5.23 -4.30
C ARG A 58 -2.42 5.39 -2.89
N ILE A 59 -3.14 4.38 -2.37
CA ILE A 59 -3.66 4.42 -1.02
C ILE A 59 -2.53 4.57 0.00
N GLN A 60 -1.41 3.86 -0.16
CA GLN A 60 -0.26 3.99 0.72
C GLN A 60 0.35 5.40 0.64
N GLN A 61 0.56 5.94 -0.57
CA GLN A 61 1.08 7.29 -0.77
C GLN A 61 0.17 8.36 -0.15
N ASP A 62 -1.15 8.23 -0.29
CA ASP A 62 -2.14 9.12 0.30
C ASP A 62 -2.13 9.09 1.85
N THR A 63 -1.52 8.05 2.45
CA THR A 63 -1.32 8.03 3.91
C THR A 63 -0.12 8.83 4.38
N LEU A 64 0.87 9.10 3.53
CA LEU A 64 2.03 9.92 3.88
C LEU A 64 1.59 11.36 4.20
N PRO A 65 2.37 12.12 4.99
CA PRO A 65 2.00 13.48 5.36
C PRO A 65 2.04 14.42 4.15
N GLU A 66 0.89 14.97 3.75
CA GLU A 66 0.81 16.02 2.72
C GLU A 66 1.49 17.33 3.16
N ARG A 67 1.51 17.59 4.46
CA ARG A 67 2.06 18.80 5.05
C ARG A 67 2.83 18.46 6.30
N ILE A 68 4.04 18.96 6.36
CA ILE A 68 4.88 18.89 7.55
C ILE A 68 4.62 20.11 8.42
N PRO A 69 4.36 19.94 9.73
CA PRO A 69 4.14 21.07 10.63
C PRO A 69 5.41 21.93 10.75
N VAL A 70 5.24 23.23 10.81
CA VAL A 70 6.36 24.14 11.05
C VAL A 70 6.79 24.04 12.50
N VAL A 71 8.07 23.72 12.72
CA VAL A 71 8.68 23.64 14.06
C VAL A 71 9.75 24.73 14.16
N PRO A 72 9.58 25.76 15.03
CA PRO A 72 10.53 26.84 15.13
C PRO A 72 11.97 26.34 15.42
N GLY A 73 12.93 26.79 14.64
CA GLY A 73 14.33 26.40 14.76
C GLY A 73 14.71 25.09 14.07
N PHE A 74 13.77 24.44 13.39
CA PHE A 74 14.02 23.21 12.63
C PHE A 74 13.49 23.32 11.21
N ASP A 75 14.24 22.82 10.25
CA ASP A 75 13.83 22.55 8.90
C ASP A 75 13.64 21.03 8.78
N ILE A 76 12.39 20.60 8.53
CA ILE A 76 12.01 19.20 8.51
C ILE A 76 11.39 18.89 7.15
N ASP A 77 11.96 17.93 6.46
CA ASP A 77 11.41 17.39 5.21
C ASP A 77 11.37 15.86 5.29
N GLY A 78 10.56 15.25 4.44
CA GLY A 78 10.42 13.81 4.39
C GLY A 78 9.99 13.34 3.01
N TRP A 79 10.60 12.25 2.60
CA TRP A 79 10.35 11.63 1.31
C TRP A 79 10.37 10.11 1.44
N SER A 80 9.53 9.43 0.69
CA SER A 80 9.51 7.98 0.59
C SER A 80 9.12 7.57 -0.84
N GLU A 81 9.92 6.69 -1.42
CA GLU A 81 9.65 6.08 -2.72
C GLU A 81 9.89 4.57 -2.61
N PRO A 82 8.83 3.76 -2.73
CA PRO A 82 8.98 2.32 -2.68
C PRO A 82 9.74 1.82 -3.92
N ALA A 83 10.60 0.82 -3.73
CA ALA A 83 11.36 0.18 -4.81
C ALA A 83 10.47 -0.65 -5.75
N GLU A 84 9.36 -1.15 -5.25
CA GLU A 84 8.31 -1.86 -6.00
C GLU A 84 7.01 -1.04 -6.02
N GLU A 85 5.88 -1.68 -6.37
CA GLU A 85 4.57 -1.00 -6.37
C GLU A 85 4.16 -0.53 -4.97
N THR A 86 4.49 -1.28 -3.91
CA THR A 86 4.26 -0.92 -2.50
C THR A 86 5.50 -1.21 -1.67
N GLY A 87 5.73 -0.44 -0.61
CA GLY A 87 6.91 -0.55 0.24
C GLY A 87 6.61 -0.87 1.69
N GLY A 88 7.57 -1.50 2.37
CA GLY A 88 7.56 -1.73 3.81
C GLY A 88 7.90 -0.49 4.63
N ASP A 89 8.35 0.58 3.98
CA ASP A 89 8.75 1.83 4.63
C ASP A 89 7.61 2.82 4.74
N THR A 90 7.51 3.50 5.88
CA THR A 90 6.65 4.67 6.05
C THR A 90 7.27 5.69 7.01
N TYR A 91 6.88 6.94 6.85
CA TYR A 91 7.21 7.98 7.80
C TYR A 91 6.01 8.86 8.12
N ASP A 92 6.08 9.56 9.24
CA ASP A 92 5.13 10.59 9.58
C ASP A 92 5.79 11.68 10.42
N VAL A 93 5.30 12.91 10.27
CA VAL A 93 5.73 14.07 11.05
C VAL A 93 4.49 14.69 11.69
N ILE A 94 4.33 14.45 13.00
CA ILE A 94 3.09 14.74 13.71
C ILE A 94 3.35 15.86 14.71
N GLY A 95 2.90 17.07 14.39
CA GLY A 95 2.88 18.16 15.34
C GLY A 95 1.89 17.90 16.48
N TYR A 96 2.29 18.20 17.70
CA TYR A 96 1.40 18.05 18.84
C TYR A 96 1.64 19.11 19.90
N HIS A 97 0.66 19.28 20.76
CA HIS A 97 0.76 20.09 21.95
C HIS A 97 0.15 19.37 23.14
N ARG A 98 0.55 19.73 24.34
CA ARG A 98 -0.10 19.29 25.57
C ARG A 98 -1.00 20.40 26.06
N ALA A 99 -2.32 20.20 26.06
CA ALA A 99 -3.24 21.16 26.63
C ALA A 99 -3.02 21.28 28.15
N PRO A 100 -3.12 22.47 28.74
CA PRO A 100 -3.02 22.65 30.19
C PRO A 100 -4.02 21.75 30.92
N GLY A 101 -3.55 20.95 31.88
CA GLY A 101 -4.36 20.01 32.66
C GLY A 101 -4.71 18.68 31.95
N ALA A 102 -4.35 18.50 30.70
CA ALA A 102 -4.56 17.24 29.99
C ALA A 102 -3.43 16.22 30.27
N ARG A 103 -3.78 14.94 30.40
CA ARG A 103 -2.82 13.86 30.59
C ARG A 103 -2.14 13.42 29.28
N GLY A 104 -2.66 13.77 28.12
CA GLY A 104 -2.21 13.26 26.85
C GLY A 104 -1.83 14.32 25.83
N LEU A 105 -1.43 13.85 24.66
CA LEU A 105 -1.01 14.64 23.52
C LEU A 105 -2.23 15.01 22.65
N ARG A 106 -2.14 16.13 21.93
CA ARG A 106 -3.15 16.54 20.96
C ARG A 106 -2.48 16.94 19.66
N LEU A 107 -3.05 16.53 18.53
CA LEU A 107 -2.55 16.91 17.22
C LEU A 107 -2.59 18.44 17.04
N SER A 108 -1.56 18.98 16.42
CA SER A 108 -1.50 20.38 15.98
C SER A 108 -1.49 20.43 14.46
N ALA A 109 -2.38 21.24 13.90
CA ALA A 109 -2.45 21.48 12.45
C ALA A 109 -1.63 22.69 12.01
N SER A 110 -1.11 23.48 12.94
CA SER A 110 -0.33 24.70 12.71
C SER A 110 1.10 24.54 13.22
N ALA A 111 1.83 25.64 13.30
CA ALA A 111 3.14 25.67 13.93
C ALA A 111 3.09 25.07 15.33
N THR A 112 4.06 24.24 15.67
CA THR A 112 4.14 23.53 16.94
C THR A 112 5.56 23.57 17.49
N GLU A 113 5.69 23.56 18.81
CA GLU A 113 6.99 23.45 19.48
C GLU A 113 7.44 21.99 19.66
N ARG A 114 6.55 21.04 19.40
CA ARG A 114 6.80 19.62 19.61
C ARG A 114 6.31 18.79 18.44
N VAL A 115 7.09 17.79 18.10
CA VAL A 115 6.79 16.88 17.00
C VAL A 115 7.12 15.44 17.42
N VAL A 116 6.30 14.50 16.97
CA VAL A 116 6.63 13.07 16.93
C VAL A 116 7.06 12.76 15.51
N LEU A 117 8.24 12.20 15.36
CA LEU A 117 8.71 11.64 14.11
C LEU A 117 8.48 10.12 14.17
N LEU A 118 7.76 9.59 13.20
CA LEU A 118 7.66 8.17 12.94
C LEU A 118 8.55 7.85 11.74
N LEU A 119 9.38 6.85 11.90
CA LEU A 119 10.02 6.13 10.82
C LEU A 119 9.83 4.64 11.11
N ALA A 120 9.22 3.92 10.20
CA ALA A 120 8.94 2.50 10.38
C ALA A 120 9.27 1.74 9.09
N ASP A 121 9.88 0.59 9.26
CA ASP A 121 10.24 -0.36 8.22
C ASP A 121 9.72 -1.75 8.62
N ALA A 122 8.93 -2.37 7.75
CA ALA A 122 8.44 -3.73 7.93
C ALA A 122 9.23 -4.68 7.04
N SER A 123 9.73 -5.76 7.62
CA SER A 123 10.52 -6.76 6.91
C SER A 123 9.80 -7.34 5.70
N GLY A 124 10.50 -7.41 4.57
CA GLY A 124 9.99 -7.94 3.30
C GLY A 124 9.51 -6.86 2.34
N HIS A 125 8.78 -7.26 1.30
CA HIS A 125 8.31 -6.37 0.24
C HIS A 125 6.86 -6.71 -0.17
N GLY A 126 6.23 -5.81 -0.92
CA GLY A 126 4.88 -5.98 -1.43
C GLY A 126 3.79 -5.53 -0.44
N ILE A 127 2.55 -5.99 -0.66
CA ILE A 127 1.35 -5.51 0.04
C ILE A 127 1.38 -5.78 1.55
N GLY A 128 1.89 -6.94 1.99
CA GLY A 128 1.90 -7.32 3.40
C GLY A 128 2.61 -6.30 4.29
N PRO A 129 3.93 -6.04 4.08
CA PRO A 129 4.66 -4.99 4.77
C PRO A 129 4.03 -3.61 4.65
N ALA A 130 3.54 -3.22 3.46
CA ALA A 130 2.87 -1.95 3.22
C ALA A 130 1.63 -1.75 4.13
N LEU A 131 0.83 -2.79 4.33
CA LEU A 131 -0.33 -2.77 5.23
C LEU A 131 0.12 -2.66 6.70
N SER A 132 1.17 -3.39 7.09
CA SER A 132 1.70 -3.36 8.46
C SER A 132 2.16 -1.96 8.86
N VAL A 133 2.94 -1.28 8.02
CA VAL A 133 3.41 0.09 8.33
C VAL A 133 2.29 1.12 8.29
N THR A 134 1.29 0.93 7.42
CA THR A 134 0.09 1.77 7.39
C THR A 134 -0.74 1.61 8.68
N GLN A 135 -0.83 0.38 9.22
CA GLN A 135 -1.48 0.09 10.49
C GLN A 135 -0.72 0.78 11.66
N VAL A 136 0.60 0.63 11.74
CA VAL A 136 1.45 1.31 12.75
C VAL A 136 1.19 2.81 12.75
N ARG A 137 1.27 3.44 11.58
CA ARG A 137 1.03 4.88 11.43
C ARG A 137 -0.38 5.29 11.89
N SER A 138 -1.39 4.53 11.50
CA SER A 138 -2.79 4.82 11.86
C SER A 138 -3.03 4.69 13.35
N MET A 139 -2.49 3.65 14.00
CA MET A 139 -2.57 3.44 15.44
C MET A 139 -1.86 4.57 16.21
N LEU A 140 -0.66 4.99 15.76
CA LEU A 140 0.07 6.10 16.36
C LEU A 140 -0.75 7.40 16.33
N ARG A 141 -1.30 7.76 15.17
CA ARG A 141 -2.13 8.97 15.04
C ARG A 141 -3.38 8.92 15.91
N MET A 142 -4.02 7.75 15.98
CA MET A 142 -5.21 7.58 16.81
C MET A 142 -4.87 7.70 18.30
N ALA A 143 -3.79 7.05 18.76
CA ALA A 143 -3.37 7.11 20.15
C ALA A 143 -3.03 8.56 20.59
N ILE A 144 -2.37 9.34 19.72
CA ILE A 144 -2.14 10.78 19.97
C ILE A 144 -3.47 11.53 20.08
N ARG A 145 -4.46 11.24 19.21
CA ARG A 145 -5.77 11.91 19.24
C ARG A 145 -6.55 11.63 20.53
N VAL A 146 -6.51 10.41 21.05
CA VAL A 146 -7.20 10.07 22.30
C VAL A 146 -6.46 10.56 23.52
N GLY A 147 -5.25 11.11 23.35
CA GLY A 147 -4.54 11.81 24.39
C GLY A 147 -3.66 10.92 25.26
N GLU A 148 -3.22 9.79 24.74
CA GLU A 148 -2.23 8.95 25.39
C GLU A 148 -0.88 9.66 25.56
N ASP A 149 -0.15 9.36 26.64
CA ASP A 149 1.24 9.77 26.74
C ASP A 149 2.13 8.87 25.87
N LEU A 150 3.29 9.38 25.45
CA LEU A 150 4.15 8.66 24.51
C LEU A 150 4.63 7.30 25.03
N PRO A 151 5.04 7.12 26.31
CA PRO A 151 5.39 5.80 26.85
C PRO A 151 4.24 4.80 26.85
N ALA A 152 3.02 5.21 27.22
CA ALA A 152 1.84 4.36 27.19
C ALA A 152 1.47 4.00 25.74
N LEU A 153 1.52 4.97 24.85
CA LEU A 153 1.28 4.78 23.41
C LEU A 153 2.19 3.71 22.81
N ILE A 154 3.50 3.78 23.05
CA ILE A 154 4.47 2.79 22.53
C ILE A 154 4.18 1.39 23.09
N ARG A 155 3.84 1.28 24.37
CA ARG A 155 3.47 -0.03 24.95
C ARG A 155 2.22 -0.61 24.32
N HIS A 156 1.17 0.20 24.13
CA HIS A 156 -0.09 -0.25 23.53
C HIS A 156 0.11 -0.64 22.07
N LEU A 157 0.88 0.16 21.32
CA LEU A 157 1.20 -0.12 19.93
C LEU A 157 1.97 -1.43 19.78
N ASN A 158 3.01 -1.64 20.61
CA ASN A 158 3.76 -2.89 20.61
C ASN A 158 2.88 -4.11 20.99
N ALA A 159 2.05 -3.97 22.02
CA ALA A 159 1.16 -5.07 22.41
C ALA A 159 0.17 -5.45 21.30
N GLN A 160 -0.36 -4.43 20.58
CA GLN A 160 -1.26 -4.67 19.47
C GLN A 160 -0.54 -5.32 18.28
N LEU A 161 0.65 -4.83 17.93
CA LEU A 161 1.45 -5.44 16.85
C LEU A 161 1.82 -6.88 17.14
N CYS A 162 2.21 -7.20 18.39
CA CYS A 162 2.49 -8.56 18.81
C CYS A 162 1.25 -9.49 18.71
N ALA A 163 0.04 -8.93 18.91
CA ALA A 163 -1.20 -9.69 18.77
C ALA A 163 -1.60 -9.92 17.29
N ASP A 164 -1.35 -8.93 16.44
CA ASP A 164 -1.80 -8.94 15.05
C ASP A 164 -0.81 -9.63 14.10
N LEU A 165 0.50 -9.52 14.37
CA LEU A 165 1.58 -10.02 13.52
C LEU A 165 2.14 -11.34 14.09
N THR A 166 1.43 -12.43 13.83
CA THR A 166 1.74 -13.76 14.41
C THR A 166 2.95 -14.47 13.81
N ASP A 167 3.46 -14.04 12.66
CA ASP A 167 4.50 -14.74 11.87
C ASP A 167 5.90 -14.11 11.94
N GLY A 168 6.21 -13.35 12.99
CA GLY A 168 7.54 -12.74 13.17
C GLY A 168 7.90 -11.68 12.12
N ARG A 169 6.93 -10.95 11.62
CA ARG A 169 7.08 -9.88 10.61
C ARG A 169 7.47 -8.53 11.23
N PHE A 170 8.39 -8.55 12.17
CA PHE A 170 8.92 -7.34 12.79
C PHE A 170 10.31 -7.04 12.25
#